data_c273c92a1db336d08def45aa87f243d9
#
_entry.id   c273c92a1db336d08def45aa87f243d9
#
_cell.length_a   1.000
_cell.length_b   1.000
_cell.length_c   1.000
_cell.angle_alpha   90.00
_cell.angle_beta   90.00
_cell.angle_gamma   90.00
#
_symmetry.space_group_name_H-M   'P 1'
#
loop_
_entity.id
_entity.type
_entity.pdbx_description
1 polymer ?
#
loop_
_entity_poly.entity_id
_entity_poly.type
_entity_poly.pdbx_seq_one_letter_code
_entity_poly.pdbx_strand_id
1 'polypeptide(L)'
;HPSILNAARYVMKLGANSITVHLREDRRHINDKDLITLSKFKTIPINLELSTNKKIIKLAIKCKPKFICLVPEKRNEVTTEGGLNLKKNYKKISKIIQLFNKNKIRTSLFINPSIEDIKLSKKINTKCVEIHTGKLSRLVRSNKNFNNELKKIKKCASYAKTLGIEVHAGHGLDYKSTNILSKIYEISEFNIGHFIIGESIFFGLKNVIKKFKKICR
;
A
#
# COMPACT_ATOMS: atom_id res chain seq x y z
N HIS A 1 25.43 -6.28 7.70
CA HIS A 1 24.17 -6.53 6.98
C HIS A 1 23.44 -5.22 6.71
N PRO A 2 22.72 -5.10 5.58
CA PRO A 2 21.87 -3.95 5.32
C PRO A 2 20.90 -3.73 6.48
N SER A 3 20.79 -2.50 6.97
CA SER A 3 19.91 -2.13 8.07
C SER A 3 18.61 -1.55 7.53
N ILE A 4 17.45 -2.16 7.83
CA ILE A 4 16.13 -1.66 7.47
C ILE A 4 15.91 -0.25 8.03
N LEU A 5 16.35 0.00 9.26
CA LEU A 5 16.24 1.32 9.89
C LEU A 5 17.09 2.38 9.16
N ASN A 6 18.33 2.05 8.77
CA ASN A 6 19.18 2.98 8.03
C ASN A 6 18.61 3.25 6.63
N ALA A 7 18.10 2.22 5.95
CA ALA A 7 17.41 2.37 4.67
C ALA A 7 16.19 3.30 4.80
N ALA A 8 15.33 3.08 5.81
CA ALA A 8 14.17 3.91 6.08
C ALA A 8 14.56 5.38 6.33
N ARG A 9 15.55 5.63 7.20
CA ARG A 9 16.07 6.99 7.46
C ARG A 9 16.59 7.65 6.19
N TYR A 10 17.33 6.90 5.38
CA TYR A 10 17.91 7.42 4.15
C TYR A 10 16.81 7.80 3.14
N VAL A 11 15.83 6.93 2.93
CA VAL A 11 14.70 7.17 2.00
C VAL A 11 13.86 8.37 2.47
N MET A 12 13.63 8.52 3.77
CA MET A 12 12.96 9.71 4.33
C MET A 12 13.74 11.00 4.04
N LYS A 13 15.08 11.00 4.19
CA LYS A 13 15.94 12.16 3.80
C LYS A 13 15.86 12.47 2.30
N LEU A 14 15.57 11.51 1.46
CA LEU A 14 15.38 11.69 0.02
C LEU A 14 13.98 12.22 -0.36
N GLY A 15 13.09 12.38 0.63
CA GLY A 15 11.79 13.00 0.47
C GLY A 15 10.62 12.03 0.31
N ALA A 16 10.76 10.76 0.69
CA ALA A 16 9.59 9.89 0.86
C ALA A 16 8.70 10.42 2.00
N ASN A 17 7.39 10.18 1.88
CA ASN A 17 6.41 10.65 2.87
C ASN A 17 6.14 9.61 3.97
N SER A 18 6.32 8.33 3.65
CA SER A 18 6.16 7.20 4.55
C SER A 18 7.00 6.00 4.09
N ILE A 19 7.14 5.02 4.96
CA ILE A 19 7.80 3.76 4.65
C ILE A 19 6.76 2.65 4.76
N THR A 20 6.48 1.99 3.63
CA THR A 20 5.60 0.82 3.61
C THR A 20 6.43 -0.43 3.91
N VAL A 21 6.00 -1.20 4.90
CA VAL A 21 6.60 -2.48 5.28
C VAL A 21 5.54 -3.56 5.42
N HIS A 22 5.81 -4.76 4.93
CA HIS A 22 4.87 -5.87 5.01
C HIS A 22 5.34 -6.91 6.03
N LEU A 23 4.64 -7.00 7.16
CA LEU A 23 4.87 -8.06 8.14
C LEU A 23 4.03 -9.28 7.77
N ARG A 24 4.59 -10.13 6.92
CA ARG A 24 3.94 -11.38 6.49
C ARG A 24 3.86 -12.40 7.62
N GLU A 25 2.92 -13.33 7.50
CA GLU A 25 2.75 -14.42 8.49
C GLU A 25 4.00 -15.29 8.62
N ASP A 26 4.74 -15.48 7.53
CA ASP A 26 5.99 -16.24 7.46
C ASP A 26 7.27 -15.43 7.73
N ARG A 27 7.14 -14.11 7.97
CA ARG A 27 8.26 -13.19 8.28
C ARG A 27 9.35 -13.11 7.22
N ARG A 28 9.08 -13.47 5.96
CA ARG A 28 10.10 -13.48 4.89
C ARG A 28 10.60 -12.10 4.48
N HIS A 29 9.82 -11.01 4.70
CA HIS A 29 10.22 -9.65 4.32
C HIS A 29 10.87 -8.92 5.49
N ILE A 30 10.11 -8.75 6.57
CA ILE A 30 10.57 -8.21 7.85
C ILE A 30 10.08 -9.11 8.97
N ASN A 31 10.72 -9.02 10.12
CA ASN A 31 10.33 -9.74 11.32
C ASN A 31 9.77 -8.80 12.42
N ASP A 32 9.33 -9.39 13.52
CA ASP A 32 8.70 -8.66 14.62
C ASP A 32 9.66 -7.63 15.26
N LYS A 33 10.97 -7.95 15.34
CA LYS A 33 12.01 -7.04 15.89
C LYS A 33 12.20 -5.82 14.99
N ASP A 34 12.16 -6.01 13.66
CA ASP A 34 12.27 -4.93 12.69
C ASP A 34 11.13 -3.94 12.86
N LEU A 35 9.87 -4.43 12.94
CA LEU A 35 8.70 -3.59 13.16
C LEU A 35 8.78 -2.83 14.48
N ILE A 36 9.14 -3.52 15.58
CA ILE A 36 9.30 -2.90 16.89
C ILE A 36 10.38 -1.81 16.84
N THR A 37 11.50 -2.07 16.17
CA THR A 37 12.59 -1.10 16.03
C THR A 37 12.14 0.12 15.24
N LEU A 38 11.53 -0.08 14.06
CA LEU A 38 11.03 1.03 13.25
C LEU A 38 9.98 1.87 13.99
N SER A 39 9.07 1.24 14.73
CA SER A 39 7.98 1.94 15.43
C SER A 39 8.44 2.86 16.59
N LYS A 40 9.67 2.67 17.09
CA LYS A 40 10.27 3.58 18.08
C LYS A 40 10.61 4.96 17.50
N PHE A 41 10.81 5.06 16.19
CA PHE A 41 11.19 6.31 15.51
C PHE A 41 9.97 7.03 14.96
N LYS A 42 9.38 7.91 15.75
CA LYS A 42 8.16 8.68 15.39
C LYS A 42 8.35 9.61 14.18
N THR A 43 9.57 9.94 13.86
CA THR A 43 9.92 10.73 12.66
C THR A 43 9.83 9.94 11.36
N ILE A 44 9.66 8.61 11.43
CA ILE A 44 9.48 7.73 10.28
C ILE A 44 8.02 7.25 10.28
N PRO A 45 7.14 7.85 9.48
CA PRO A 45 5.76 7.35 9.36
C PRO A 45 5.76 5.96 8.73
N ILE A 46 5.26 4.97 9.46
CA ILE A 46 5.15 3.59 8.99
C ILE A 46 3.75 3.35 8.43
N ASN A 47 3.67 2.84 7.20
CA ASN A 47 2.50 2.18 6.64
C ASN A 47 2.72 0.66 6.74
N LEU A 48 2.04 0.00 7.66
CA LEU A 48 2.19 -1.42 7.91
C LEU A 48 1.18 -2.23 7.10
N GLU A 49 1.67 -2.98 6.12
CA GLU A 49 0.87 -4.01 5.47
C GLU A 49 0.80 -5.27 6.35
N LEU A 50 -0.40 -5.79 6.50
CA LEU A 50 -0.64 -7.01 7.29
C LEU A 50 -1.88 -7.76 6.83
N SER A 51 -1.85 -9.07 7.06
CA SER A 51 -3.03 -9.94 6.88
C SER A 51 -4.01 -9.84 8.06
N THR A 52 -5.09 -10.60 7.97
CA THR A 52 -6.08 -10.71 9.07
C THR A 52 -5.64 -11.68 10.19
N ASN A 53 -4.34 -11.92 10.36
CA ASN A 53 -3.78 -12.78 11.40
C ASN A 53 -3.83 -12.10 12.77
N LYS A 54 -4.43 -12.79 13.75
CA LYS A 54 -4.65 -12.24 15.10
C LYS A 54 -3.35 -11.85 15.82
N LYS A 55 -2.25 -12.63 15.64
CA LYS A 55 -0.96 -12.35 16.31
C LYS A 55 -0.35 -11.06 15.74
N ILE A 56 -0.39 -10.88 14.42
CA ILE A 56 0.13 -9.68 13.75
C ILE A 56 -0.70 -8.46 14.12
N ILE A 57 -2.03 -8.58 14.17
CA ILE A 57 -2.92 -7.49 14.59
C ILE A 57 -2.60 -7.04 16.02
N LYS A 58 -2.40 -7.98 16.97
CA LYS A 58 -2.00 -7.64 18.35
C LYS A 58 -0.66 -6.88 18.39
N LEU A 59 0.31 -7.32 17.60
CA LEU A 59 1.61 -6.64 17.50
C LEU A 59 1.48 -5.25 16.88
N ALA A 60 0.68 -5.10 15.82
CA ALA A 60 0.41 -3.82 15.19
C ALA A 60 -0.22 -2.81 16.19
N ILE A 61 -1.18 -3.25 17.01
CA ILE A 61 -1.78 -2.41 18.07
C ILE A 61 -0.73 -1.97 19.10
N LYS A 62 0.20 -2.87 19.48
CA LYS A 62 1.28 -2.55 20.41
C LYS A 62 2.27 -1.54 19.82
N CYS A 63 2.64 -1.72 18.56
CA CYS A 63 3.61 -0.87 17.86
C CYS A 63 3.02 0.49 17.44
N LYS A 64 1.69 0.59 17.25
CA LYS A 64 0.96 1.80 16.84
C LYS A 64 1.61 2.49 15.62
N PRO A 65 1.75 1.80 14.47
CA PRO A 65 2.19 2.45 13.24
C PRO A 65 1.23 3.60 12.89
N LYS A 66 1.70 4.57 12.13
CA LYS A 66 0.87 5.72 11.71
C LYS A 66 -0.27 5.26 10.79
N PHE A 67 0.00 4.31 9.92
CA PHE A 67 -0.93 3.77 8.95
C PHE A 67 -0.89 2.24 8.93
N ILE A 68 -2.01 1.64 8.58
CA ILE A 68 -2.15 0.20 8.33
C ILE A 68 -2.85 0.00 7.00
N CYS A 69 -2.34 -0.92 6.19
CA CYS A 69 -3.02 -1.45 5.02
C CYS A 69 -3.32 -2.94 5.22
N LEU A 70 -4.60 -3.31 5.27
CA LEU A 70 -4.98 -4.73 5.27
C LEU A 70 -4.86 -5.29 3.86
N VAL A 71 -4.07 -6.36 3.73
CA VAL A 71 -3.81 -7.03 2.45
C VAL A 71 -4.21 -8.51 2.53
N PRO A 72 -4.59 -9.15 1.41
CA PRO A 72 -4.70 -10.60 1.38
C PRO A 72 -3.32 -11.23 1.46
N GLU A 73 -3.22 -12.39 2.08
CA GLU A 73 -1.96 -13.15 2.11
C GLU A 73 -2.24 -14.61 1.83
N LYS A 74 -1.55 -15.14 0.83
CA LYS A 74 -1.49 -16.56 0.52
C LYS A 74 -0.04 -17.02 0.59
N ARG A 75 0.20 -18.15 1.25
CA ARG A 75 1.57 -18.64 1.51
C ARG A 75 2.39 -18.89 0.23
N ASN A 76 1.72 -19.31 -0.84
CA ASN A 76 2.37 -19.67 -2.10
C ASN A 76 2.65 -18.48 -3.03
N GLU A 77 2.20 -17.29 -2.72
CA GLU A 77 2.45 -16.08 -3.51
C GLU A 77 3.78 -15.44 -3.11
N VAL A 78 4.59 -15.05 -4.10
CA VAL A 78 5.84 -14.29 -3.86
C VAL A 78 5.52 -12.90 -3.34
N THR A 79 4.51 -12.27 -3.95
CA THR A 79 3.95 -10.98 -3.54
C THR A 79 2.44 -11.07 -3.49
N THR A 80 1.77 -10.04 -2.94
CA THR A 80 0.31 -10.00 -2.88
C THR A 80 -0.30 -9.82 -4.27
N GLU A 81 -0.93 -10.86 -4.80
CA GLU A 81 -1.61 -10.83 -6.09
C GLU A 81 -3.12 -10.64 -5.91
N GLY A 82 -3.62 -9.46 -6.33
CA GLY A 82 -5.02 -9.09 -6.21
C GLY A 82 -5.42 -8.51 -4.84
N GLY A 83 -6.59 -7.87 -4.81
CA GLY A 83 -7.13 -7.22 -3.62
C GLY A 83 -7.87 -8.17 -2.69
N LEU A 84 -8.23 -7.66 -1.52
CA LEU A 84 -9.06 -8.35 -0.53
C LEU A 84 -10.41 -8.75 -1.12
N ASN A 85 -10.88 -9.95 -0.83
CA ASN A 85 -12.28 -10.30 -1.08
C ASN A 85 -13.16 -9.77 0.05
N LEU A 86 -13.59 -8.52 -0.08
CA LEU A 86 -14.37 -7.83 0.95
C LEU A 86 -15.74 -8.46 1.17
N LYS A 87 -16.40 -8.92 0.10
CA LYS A 87 -17.72 -9.58 0.19
C LYS A 87 -17.66 -10.83 1.08
N LYS A 88 -16.71 -11.71 0.84
CA LYS A 88 -16.54 -12.96 1.61
C LYS A 88 -16.10 -12.69 3.06
N ASN A 89 -15.27 -11.69 3.29
CA ASN A 89 -14.62 -11.45 4.57
C ASN A 89 -15.19 -10.23 5.32
N TYR A 90 -16.35 -9.71 4.92
CA TYR A 90 -16.92 -8.46 5.40
C TYR A 90 -16.95 -8.36 6.94
N LYS A 91 -17.59 -9.32 7.60
CA LYS A 91 -17.74 -9.32 9.07
C LYS A 91 -16.38 -9.33 9.79
N LYS A 92 -15.43 -10.13 9.29
CA LYS A 92 -14.08 -10.24 9.88
C LYS A 92 -13.29 -8.93 9.72
N ILE A 93 -13.26 -8.39 8.50
CA ILE A 93 -12.53 -7.15 8.19
C ILE A 93 -13.15 -5.97 8.93
N SER A 94 -14.47 -5.85 8.98
CA SER A 94 -15.16 -4.79 9.72
C SER A 94 -14.77 -4.76 11.19
N LYS A 95 -14.74 -5.93 11.86
CA LYS A 95 -14.28 -6.02 13.28
C LYS A 95 -12.83 -5.56 13.44
N ILE A 96 -11.94 -5.91 12.50
CA ILE A 96 -10.53 -5.51 12.54
C ILE A 96 -10.39 -4.01 12.36
N ILE A 97 -11.10 -3.42 11.38
CA ILE A 97 -11.09 -1.96 11.15
C ILE A 97 -11.62 -1.21 12.37
N GLN A 98 -12.71 -1.67 12.98
CA GLN A 98 -13.22 -1.08 14.21
C GLN A 98 -12.20 -1.11 15.34
N LEU A 99 -11.45 -2.21 15.49
CA LEU A 99 -10.39 -2.35 16.48
C LEU A 99 -9.26 -1.33 16.26
N PHE A 100 -8.80 -1.16 15.02
CA PHE A 100 -7.78 -0.16 14.68
C PHE A 100 -8.30 1.27 14.84
N ASN A 101 -9.54 1.55 14.45
CA ASN A 101 -10.17 2.85 14.65
C ASN A 101 -10.25 3.24 16.14
N LYS A 102 -10.62 2.28 17.04
CA LYS A 102 -10.59 2.48 18.51
C LYS A 102 -9.18 2.82 19.01
N ASN A 103 -8.15 2.26 18.40
CA ASN A 103 -6.76 2.55 18.73
C ASN A 103 -6.19 3.80 18.02
N LYS A 104 -7.04 4.58 17.32
CA LYS A 104 -6.67 5.79 16.57
C LYS A 104 -5.61 5.54 15.49
N ILE A 105 -5.58 4.35 14.90
CA ILE A 105 -4.69 3.99 13.80
C ILE A 105 -5.46 4.13 12.50
N ARG A 106 -4.95 4.94 11.57
CA ARG A 106 -5.55 5.12 10.25
C ARG A 106 -5.41 3.86 9.42
N THR A 107 -6.53 3.41 8.86
CA THR A 107 -6.58 2.14 8.12
C THR A 107 -6.90 2.33 6.65
N SER A 108 -6.27 1.49 5.82
CA SER A 108 -6.52 1.31 4.41
C SER A 108 -6.88 -0.15 4.12
N LEU A 109 -7.62 -0.37 3.05
CA LEU A 109 -7.93 -1.70 2.50
C LEU A 109 -7.32 -1.82 1.10
N PHE A 110 -6.51 -2.85 0.88
CA PHE A 110 -5.97 -3.17 -0.44
C PHE A 110 -7.03 -3.90 -1.26
N ILE A 111 -7.56 -3.26 -2.30
CA ILE A 111 -8.73 -3.73 -3.06
C ILE A 111 -8.49 -3.73 -4.56
N ASN A 112 -9.22 -4.56 -5.29
CA ASN A 112 -9.26 -4.47 -6.73
C ASN A 112 -10.01 -3.19 -7.17
N PRO A 113 -9.80 -2.68 -8.40
CA PRO A 113 -10.57 -1.55 -8.94
C PRO A 113 -12.02 -1.97 -9.23
N SER A 114 -12.86 -1.97 -8.19
CA SER A 114 -14.26 -2.40 -8.16
C SER A 114 -15.10 -1.40 -7.39
N ILE A 115 -16.19 -0.94 -8.00
CA ILE A 115 -17.16 -0.03 -7.34
C ILE A 115 -17.83 -0.72 -6.14
N GLU A 116 -18.04 -2.04 -6.21
CA GLU A 116 -18.60 -2.80 -5.09
C GLU A 116 -17.64 -2.79 -3.89
N ASP A 117 -16.34 -3.01 -4.14
CA ASP A 117 -15.33 -2.97 -3.07
C ASP A 117 -15.21 -1.57 -2.44
N ILE A 118 -15.34 -0.51 -3.23
CA ILE A 118 -15.40 0.88 -2.70
C ILE A 118 -16.64 1.05 -1.79
N LYS A 119 -17.82 0.60 -2.23
CA LYS A 119 -19.06 0.65 -1.42
C LYS A 119 -18.91 -0.12 -0.11
N LEU A 120 -18.33 -1.32 -0.17
CA LEU A 120 -18.08 -2.14 1.02
C LEU A 120 -17.07 -1.48 1.95
N SER A 121 -16.01 -0.87 1.41
CA SER A 121 -15.01 -0.11 2.17
C SER A 121 -15.65 1.05 2.95
N LYS A 122 -16.59 1.78 2.34
CA LYS A 122 -17.37 2.81 3.03
C LYS A 122 -18.20 2.24 4.18
N LYS A 123 -18.93 1.13 3.94
CA LYS A 123 -19.74 0.46 4.96
C LYS A 123 -18.89 -0.07 6.13
N ILE A 124 -17.66 -0.51 5.86
CA ILE A 124 -16.67 -0.95 6.87
C ILE A 124 -16.12 0.24 7.68
N ASN A 125 -16.33 1.47 7.21
CA ASN A 125 -15.81 2.71 7.80
C ASN A 125 -14.27 2.78 7.80
N THR A 126 -13.64 2.33 6.70
CA THR A 126 -12.22 2.61 6.47
C THR A 126 -12.03 4.06 6.01
N LYS A 127 -10.88 4.65 6.33
CA LYS A 127 -10.56 6.03 5.94
C LYS A 127 -9.91 6.12 4.57
N CYS A 128 -9.32 5.02 4.11
CA CYS A 128 -8.55 4.96 2.89
C CYS A 128 -8.73 3.62 2.20
N VAL A 129 -8.51 3.61 0.89
CA VAL A 129 -8.35 2.40 0.09
C VAL A 129 -7.07 2.50 -0.73
N GLU A 130 -6.38 1.37 -0.91
CA GLU A 130 -5.31 1.24 -1.87
C GLU A 130 -5.78 0.39 -3.04
N ILE A 131 -5.87 1.00 -4.23
CA ILE A 131 -6.30 0.32 -5.44
C ILE A 131 -5.14 -0.51 -6.00
N HIS A 132 -5.37 -1.80 -6.20
CA HIS A 132 -4.43 -2.72 -6.83
C HIS A 132 -4.19 -2.36 -8.30
N THR A 133 -2.96 -1.99 -8.64
CA THR A 133 -2.58 -1.52 -10.00
C THR A 133 -1.78 -2.53 -10.82
N GLY A 134 -1.53 -3.73 -10.29
CA GLY A 134 -0.67 -4.73 -10.93
C GLY A 134 -1.11 -5.14 -12.33
N LYS A 135 -2.41 -5.22 -12.62
CA LYS A 135 -2.91 -5.52 -13.96
C LYS A 135 -2.60 -4.39 -14.94
N LEU A 136 -2.84 -3.14 -14.56
CA LEU A 136 -2.50 -1.98 -15.39
C LEU A 136 -1.00 -1.94 -15.66
N SER A 137 -0.18 -2.09 -14.61
CA SER A 137 1.28 -2.06 -14.73
C SER A 137 1.83 -3.15 -15.65
N ARG A 138 1.26 -4.37 -15.60
CA ARG A 138 1.62 -5.45 -16.53
C ARG A 138 1.27 -5.11 -17.98
N LEU A 139 0.08 -4.58 -18.22
CA LEU A 139 -0.35 -4.17 -19.58
C LEU A 139 0.56 -3.07 -20.14
N VAL A 140 0.90 -2.07 -19.34
CA VAL A 140 1.81 -0.97 -19.72
C VAL A 140 3.20 -1.51 -20.07
N ARG A 141 3.78 -2.37 -19.24
CA ARG A 141 5.11 -2.98 -19.50
C ARG A 141 5.13 -3.85 -20.75
N SER A 142 4.03 -4.54 -21.02
CA SER A 142 3.91 -5.41 -22.21
C SER A 142 3.47 -4.65 -23.46
N ASN A 143 3.39 -3.31 -23.43
CA ASN A 143 2.88 -2.47 -24.53
C ASN A 143 1.50 -2.91 -25.04
N LYS A 144 0.65 -3.49 -24.15
CA LYS A 144 -0.72 -3.87 -24.47
C LYS A 144 -1.69 -2.75 -24.14
N ASN A 145 -2.88 -2.80 -24.75
CA ASN A 145 -3.94 -1.82 -24.46
C ASN A 145 -4.38 -1.90 -22.97
N PHE A 146 -4.18 -0.83 -22.25
CA PHE A 146 -4.51 -0.68 -20.84
C PHE A 146 -5.70 0.25 -20.57
N ASN A 147 -6.30 0.85 -21.61
CA ASN A 147 -7.33 1.88 -21.46
C ASN A 147 -8.52 1.43 -20.63
N ASN A 148 -8.99 0.19 -20.80
CA ASN A 148 -10.12 -0.34 -20.02
C ASN A 148 -9.79 -0.45 -18.52
N GLU A 149 -8.57 -0.86 -18.19
CA GLU A 149 -8.13 -0.95 -16.79
C GLU A 149 -7.93 0.44 -16.18
N LEU A 150 -7.35 1.37 -16.93
CA LEU A 150 -7.21 2.77 -16.52
C LEU A 150 -8.59 3.42 -16.26
N LYS A 151 -9.57 3.22 -17.15
CA LYS A 151 -10.94 3.70 -16.96
C LYS A 151 -11.56 3.16 -15.68
N LYS A 152 -11.35 1.86 -15.35
CA LYS A 152 -11.85 1.25 -14.10
C LYS A 152 -11.22 1.92 -12.87
N ILE A 153 -9.88 2.06 -12.85
CA ILE A 153 -9.17 2.71 -11.76
C ILE A 153 -9.65 4.14 -11.57
N LYS A 154 -9.73 4.93 -12.64
CA LYS A 154 -10.23 6.31 -12.60
C LYS A 154 -11.66 6.39 -12.04
N LYS A 155 -12.57 5.55 -12.52
CA LYS A 155 -13.94 5.48 -12.02
C LYS A 155 -14.01 5.15 -10.54
N CYS A 156 -13.20 4.19 -10.08
CA CYS A 156 -13.13 3.80 -8.68
C CYS A 156 -12.55 4.93 -7.81
N ALA A 157 -11.48 5.59 -8.25
CA ALA A 157 -10.86 6.69 -7.53
C ALA A 157 -11.84 7.87 -7.37
N SER A 158 -12.49 8.29 -8.47
CA SER A 158 -13.49 9.35 -8.44
C SER A 158 -14.66 8.99 -7.51
N TYR A 159 -15.19 7.77 -7.61
CA TYR A 159 -16.29 7.34 -6.75
C TYR A 159 -15.89 7.27 -5.26
N ALA A 160 -14.70 6.78 -4.93
CA ALA A 160 -14.19 6.76 -3.57
C ALA A 160 -14.11 8.18 -2.99
N LYS A 161 -13.64 9.14 -3.79
CA LYS A 161 -13.58 10.56 -3.42
C LYS A 161 -14.96 11.13 -3.06
N THR A 162 -16.02 10.84 -3.85
CA THR A 162 -17.39 11.29 -3.54
C THR A 162 -17.91 10.74 -2.22
N LEU A 163 -17.38 9.58 -1.78
CA LEU A 163 -17.72 8.98 -0.48
C LEU A 163 -16.83 9.46 0.67
N GLY A 164 -15.90 10.39 0.43
CA GLY A 164 -14.94 10.87 1.43
C GLY A 164 -13.91 9.80 1.84
N ILE A 165 -13.58 8.87 0.94
CA ILE A 165 -12.53 7.87 1.12
C ILE A 165 -11.29 8.36 0.39
N GLU A 166 -10.15 8.39 1.08
CA GLU A 166 -8.85 8.69 0.47
C GLU A 166 -8.38 7.52 -0.38
N VAL A 167 -7.77 7.84 -1.53
CA VAL A 167 -7.37 6.84 -2.52
C VAL A 167 -5.87 6.80 -2.67
N HIS A 168 -5.30 5.63 -2.48
CA HIS A 168 -3.92 5.29 -2.81
C HIS A 168 -3.88 4.31 -3.98
N ALA A 169 -2.71 4.17 -4.59
CA ALA A 169 -2.45 3.19 -5.65
C ALA A 169 -1.14 2.45 -5.37
N GLY A 170 -1.15 1.15 -5.56
CA GLY A 170 0.03 0.34 -5.31
C GLY A 170 0.03 -0.98 -6.06
N HIS A 171 1.15 -1.64 -5.97
CA HIS A 171 1.51 -2.91 -6.57
C HIS A 171 1.90 -2.84 -8.05
N GLY A 172 3.11 -3.30 -8.34
CA GLY A 172 3.63 -3.47 -9.69
C GLY A 172 4.02 -2.17 -10.42
N LEU A 173 3.98 -1.04 -9.73
CA LEU A 173 4.27 0.27 -10.30
C LEU A 173 5.73 0.43 -10.72
N ASP A 174 5.93 1.03 -11.89
CA ASP A 174 7.18 1.50 -12.46
C ASP A 174 7.05 2.98 -12.88
N TYR A 175 8.07 3.58 -13.51
CA TYR A 175 8.01 4.98 -13.93
C TYR A 175 6.86 5.26 -14.90
N LYS A 176 6.62 4.37 -15.87
CA LYS A 176 5.59 4.59 -16.90
C LYS A 176 4.19 4.49 -16.30
N SER A 177 3.91 3.42 -15.58
CA SER A 177 2.59 3.20 -14.95
C SER A 177 2.28 4.24 -13.88
N THR A 178 3.29 4.66 -13.10
CA THR A 178 3.12 5.74 -12.11
C THR A 178 2.80 7.06 -12.80
N ASN A 179 3.51 7.41 -13.89
CA ASN A 179 3.25 8.64 -14.65
C ASN A 179 1.84 8.67 -15.28
N ILE A 180 1.32 7.50 -15.70
CA ILE A 180 -0.06 7.40 -16.20
C ILE A 180 -1.06 7.66 -15.07
N LEU A 181 -0.85 7.04 -13.91
CA LEU A 181 -1.75 7.12 -12.76
C LEU A 181 -1.65 8.45 -12.01
N SER A 182 -0.51 9.14 -12.05
CA SER A 182 -0.35 10.46 -11.41
C SER A 182 -1.23 11.56 -12.03
N LYS A 183 -1.78 11.30 -13.21
CA LYS A 183 -2.76 12.18 -13.87
C LYS A 183 -4.19 12.01 -13.31
N ILE A 184 -4.41 11.07 -12.40
CA ILE A 184 -5.67 10.89 -11.67
C ILE A 184 -5.52 11.63 -10.34
N TYR A 185 -6.03 12.85 -10.27
CA TYR A 185 -5.85 13.74 -9.12
C TYR A 185 -6.47 13.24 -7.81
N GLU A 186 -7.41 12.30 -7.90
CA GLU A 186 -8.01 11.64 -6.73
C GLU A 186 -7.05 10.66 -6.03
N ILE A 187 -5.98 10.23 -6.69
CA ILE A 187 -4.95 9.37 -6.08
C ILE A 187 -3.95 10.25 -5.34
N SER A 188 -3.96 10.17 -4.02
CA SER A 188 -3.15 11.01 -3.14
C SER A 188 -1.81 10.39 -2.74
N GLU A 189 -1.64 9.07 -2.90
CA GLU A 189 -0.43 8.34 -2.50
C GLU A 189 -0.14 7.17 -3.44
N PHE A 190 1.16 6.93 -3.70
CA PHE A 190 1.66 5.79 -4.45
C PHE A 190 2.56 4.93 -3.56
N ASN A 191 2.24 3.64 -3.41
CA ASN A 191 3.04 2.65 -2.71
C ASN A 191 3.89 1.86 -3.71
N ILE A 192 5.20 2.09 -3.71
CA ILE A 192 6.14 1.55 -4.70
C ILE A 192 7.34 0.95 -3.97
N GLY A 193 7.54 -0.35 -4.10
CA GLY A 193 8.65 -1.05 -3.45
C GLY A 193 9.56 -1.78 -4.44
N HIS A 194 9.09 -2.86 -5.02
CA HIS A 194 9.88 -3.79 -5.84
C HIS A 194 10.69 -3.09 -6.93
N PHE A 195 10.06 -2.22 -7.72
CA PHE A 195 10.74 -1.49 -8.79
C PHE A 195 11.81 -0.53 -8.25
N ILE A 196 11.55 0.16 -7.13
CA ILE A 196 12.54 1.06 -6.53
C ILE A 196 13.80 0.29 -6.16
N ILE A 197 13.67 -0.87 -5.53
CA ILE A 197 14.83 -1.67 -5.11
C ILE A 197 15.58 -2.21 -6.32
N GLY A 198 14.89 -2.81 -7.30
CA GLY A 198 15.52 -3.35 -8.51
C GLY A 198 16.24 -2.29 -9.33
N GLU A 199 15.58 -1.17 -9.58
CA GLU A 199 16.15 -0.06 -10.35
C GLU A 199 17.33 0.61 -9.63
N SER A 200 17.33 0.58 -8.29
CA SER A 200 18.39 1.16 -7.48
C SER A 200 19.71 0.43 -7.58
N ILE A 201 19.73 -0.83 -8.01
CA ILE A 201 20.95 -1.62 -8.26
C ILE A 201 21.76 -0.94 -9.37
N PHE A 202 21.10 -0.39 -10.39
CA PHE A 202 21.73 0.22 -11.55
C PHE A 202 21.97 1.73 -11.40
N PHE A 203 21.02 2.45 -10.80
CA PHE A 203 20.99 3.91 -10.79
C PHE A 203 21.18 4.54 -9.40
N GLY A 204 21.25 3.73 -8.37
CA GLY A 204 21.33 4.16 -6.98
C GLY A 204 20.01 4.71 -6.43
N LEU A 205 19.71 4.39 -5.17
CA LEU A 205 18.44 4.68 -4.51
C LEU A 205 18.07 6.17 -4.52
N LYS A 206 19.07 7.07 -4.42
CA LYS A 206 18.87 8.52 -4.46
C LYS A 206 18.24 8.98 -5.78
N ASN A 207 18.77 8.52 -6.91
CA ASN A 207 18.29 8.94 -8.22
C ASN A 207 16.90 8.38 -8.52
N VAL A 208 16.66 7.11 -8.13
CA VAL A 208 15.36 6.45 -8.31
C VAL A 208 14.26 7.17 -7.50
N ILE A 209 14.49 7.46 -6.21
CA ILE A 209 13.52 8.19 -5.39
C ILE A 209 13.27 9.59 -5.95
N LYS A 210 14.32 10.34 -6.33
CA LYS A 210 14.17 11.67 -6.94
C LYS A 210 13.32 11.64 -8.21
N LYS A 211 13.50 10.60 -9.06
CA LYS A 211 12.71 10.45 -10.28
C LYS A 211 11.24 10.20 -9.98
N PHE A 212 10.90 9.31 -9.03
CA PHE A 212 9.51 9.13 -8.58
C PHE A 212 8.93 10.41 -7.98
N LYS A 213 9.67 11.14 -7.17
CA LYS A 213 9.22 12.41 -6.62
C LYS A 213 8.86 13.45 -7.70
N LYS A 214 9.53 13.44 -8.85
CA LYS A 214 9.16 14.29 -10.00
C LYS A 214 7.87 13.83 -10.69
N ILE A 215 7.64 12.51 -10.74
CA ILE A 215 6.45 11.93 -11.39
C ILE A 215 5.19 12.13 -10.52
N CYS A 216 5.32 12.04 -9.20
CA CYS A 216 4.20 12.11 -8.24
C CYS A 216 3.87 13.55 -7.77
N ARG A 217 4.42 14.57 -8.40
CA ARG A 217 4.15 15.99 -8.12
C ARG A 217 2.88 16.49 -8.79
#